data_8d0d611d9918de3e91a064420b31ed47
#
_entry.id   8d0d611d9918de3e91a064420b31ed47
#
_cell.length_a   1.000
_cell.length_b   1.000
_cell.length_c   1.000
_cell.angle_alpha   90.00
_cell.angle_beta   90.00
_cell.angle_gamma   90.00
#
_symmetry.space_group_name_H-M   'P 1'
#
loop_
_entity.id
_entity.type
_entity.pdbx_description
1 polymer ?
#
loop_
_entity_poly.entity_id
_entity_poly.type
_entity_poly.pdbx_seq_one_letter_code
_entity_poly.pdbx_strand_id
1 'polypeptide(L)'
;MCHNELTLYHHILTSRKCELLGQSQGCAFYLFSSLISFIIDGDKDYNLLKHTFDEASKDTKTYENWFGYVGAKMANTIINHWFGIATLFWSWFLLRAGLQLIHPLGEYNLPKKLINLFFITIWGSVATAFILPTLSYIPYIQLGGNHGNEIVSYLSKLIGNIGLGAIIFFTLLIFLIDPAISWTKRISAIIARQNQKRR
;
A
#
# COMPACT_ATOMS: atom_id res chain seq x y z
N MET A 1 -30.05 -6.21 37.94
CA MET A 1 -28.93 -5.24 37.86
C MET A 1 -27.86 -5.63 36.86
N CYS A 2 -27.42 -6.87 36.74
CA CYS A 2 -26.36 -7.28 35.77
C CYS A 2 -26.71 -7.15 34.26
N HIS A 3 -28.00 -7.13 33.90
CA HIS A 3 -28.37 -7.09 32.46
C HIS A 3 -28.14 -5.69 31.83
N ASN A 4 -28.24 -4.62 32.60
CA ASN A 4 -27.99 -3.23 32.11
C ASN A 4 -26.50 -2.93 31.92
N GLU A 5 -25.63 -3.50 32.70
CA GLU A 5 -24.18 -3.29 32.57
C GLU A 5 -23.60 -3.95 31.32
N LEU A 6 -24.06 -5.15 30.99
CA LEU A 6 -23.65 -5.88 29.78
C LEU A 6 -24.08 -5.16 28.48
N THR A 7 -25.29 -4.60 28.46
CA THR A 7 -25.78 -3.82 27.32
C THR A 7 -25.03 -2.50 27.15
N LEU A 8 -24.71 -1.81 28.25
CA LEU A 8 -23.90 -0.58 28.24
C LEU A 8 -22.48 -0.85 27.74
N TYR A 9 -21.85 -1.93 28.24
CA TYR A 9 -20.51 -2.34 27.81
C TYR A 9 -20.46 -2.71 26.32
N HIS A 10 -21.48 -3.39 25.80
CA HIS A 10 -21.61 -3.73 24.40
C HIS A 10 -21.79 -2.47 23.53
N HIS A 11 -22.56 -1.50 24.01
CA HIS A 11 -22.79 -0.22 23.33
C HIS A 11 -21.52 0.63 23.25
N ILE A 12 -20.74 0.70 24.34
CA ILE A 12 -19.46 1.42 24.38
C ILE A 12 -18.42 0.77 23.45
N LEU A 13 -18.33 -0.56 23.43
CA LEU A 13 -17.44 -1.29 22.54
C LEU A 13 -17.79 -1.09 21.06
N THR A 14 -19.10 -1.06 20.77
CA THR A 14 -19.58 -0.84 19.39
C THR A 14 -19.33 0.59 18.94
N SER A 15 -19.54 1.58 19.82
CA SER A 15 -19.26 2.99 19.53
C SER A 15 -17.77 3.23 19.27
N ARG A 16 -16.88 2.70 20.10
CA ARG A 16 -15.43 2.80 19.88
C ARG A 16 -14.96 2.10 18.60
N LYS A 17 -15.57 0.95 18.27
CA LYS A 17 -15.29 0.28 16.99
C LYS A 17 -15.68 1.16 15.80
N CYS A 18 -16.86 1.78 15.83
CA CYS A 18 -17.32 2.69 14.77
C CYS A 18 -16.42 3.92 14.61
N GLU A 19 -15.92 4.49 15.72
CA GLU A 19 -15.03 5.64 15.70
C GLU A 19 -13.66 5.28 15.10
N LEU A 20 -13.05 4.19 15.55
CA LEU A 20 -11.78 3.67 14.98
C LEU A 20 -11.90 3.33 13.50
N LEU A 21 -13.07 2.86 13.06
CA LEU A 21 -13.39 2.57 11.68
C LEU A 21 -13.45 3.83 10.82
N GLY A 22 -14.18 4.84 11.27
CA GLY A 22 -14.25 6.13 10.58
C GLY A 22 -12.88 6.73 10.38
N GLN A 23 -12.03 6.70 11.41
CA GLN A 23 -10.66 7.18 11.34
C GLN A 23 -9.79 6.36 10.38
N SER A 24 -9.84 5.03 10.44
CA SER A 24 -9.01 4.18 9.56
C SER A 24 -9.41 4.29 8.08
N GLN A 25 -10.70 4.38 7.79
CA GLN A 25 -11.21 4.57 6.43
C GLN A 25 -10.89 5.96 5.89
N GLY A 26 -11.04 6.99 6.72
CA GLY A 26 -10.67 8.36 6.37
C GLY A 26 -9.18 8.49 6.06
N CYS A 27 -8.31 7.91 6.89
CA CYS A 27 -6.88 7.88 6.65
C CYS A 27 -6.51 7.10 5.37
N ALA A 28 -7.14 5.95 5.12
CA ALA A 28 -6.89 5.17 3.92
C ALA A 28 -7.29 5.93 2.65
N PHE A 29 -8.45 6.57 2.66
CA PHE A 29 -8.93 7.40 1.56
C PHE A 29 -8.04 8.62 1.32
N TYR A 30 -7.67 9.32 2.40
CA TYR A 30 -6.78 10.47 2.33
C TYR A 30 -5.43 10.11 1.72
N LEU A 31 -4.79 9.04 2.22
CA LEU A 31 -3.50 8.57 1.71
C LEU A 31 -3.61 8.15 0.24
N PHE A 32 -4.60 7.34 -0.10
CA PHE A 32 -4.80 6.87 -1.46
C PHE A 32 -5.00 8.03 -2.45
N SER A 33 -5.93 8.93 -2.14
CA SER A 33 -6.26 10.07 -3.00
C SER A 33 -5.09 11.05 -3.12
N SER A 34 -4.35 11.30 -2.03
CA SER A 34 -3.17 12.15 -2.03
C SER A 34 -2.03 11.58 -2.89
N LEU A 35 -1.78 10.25 -2.79
CA LEU A 35 -0.76 9.56 -3.60
C LEU A 35 -1.14 9.57 -5.08
N ILE A 36 -2.40 9.28 -5.41
CA ILE A 36 -2.90 9.30 -6.80
C ILE A 36 -2.79 10.70 -7.39
N SER A 37 -3.25 11.73 -6.66
CA SER A 37 -3.16 13.12 -7.11
C SER A 37 -1.70 13.52 -7.41
N PHE A 38 -0.76 13.13 -6.56
CA PHE A 38 0.67 13.41 -6.77
C PHE A 38 1.26 12.64 -7.97
N ILE A 39 0.78 11.43 -8.24
CA ILE A 39 1.23 10.66 -9.42
C ILE A 39 0.74 11.31 -10.72
N ILE A 40 -0.47 11.90 -10.73
CA ILE A 40 -1.07 12.48 -11.93
C ILE A 40 -0.50 13.89 -12.21
N ASP A 41 -0.50 14.76 -11.19
CA ASP A 41 -0.24 16.19 -11.35
C ASP A 41 0.89 16.73 -10.44
N GLY A 42 1.75 15.86 -9.93
CA GLY A 42 2.74 16.21 -8.90
C GLY A 42 3.96 17.00 -9.37
N ASP A 43 4.11 17.32 -10.65
CA ASP A 43 5.30 18.04 -11.17
C ASP A 43 5.44 19.44 -10.54
N LYS A 44 4.37 20.20 -10.51
CA LYS A 44 4.38 21.54 -9.89
C LYS A 44 4.57 21.45 -8.38
N ASP A 45 3.88 20.52 -7.74
CA ASP A 45 3.99 20.31 -6.29
C ASP A 45 5.41 19.90 -5.88
N TYR A 46 6.06 19.04 -6.66
CA TYR A 46 7.44 18.65 -6.43
C TYR A 46 8.40 19.85 -6.53
N ASN A 47 8.22 20.69 -7.54
CA ASN A 47 9.04 21.90 -7.71
C ASN A 47 8.80 22.89 -6.57
N LEU A 48 7.56 23.08 -6.11
CA LEU A 48 7.22 23.92 -4.96
C LEU A 48 7.81 23.41 -3.66
N LEU A 49 7.82 22.07 -3.46
CA LEU A 49 8.39 21.45 -2.25
C LEU A 49 9.92 21.53 -2.18
N LYS A 50 10.61 21.74 -3.32
CA LYS A 50 12.05 21.99 -3.36
C LYS A 50 12.45 23.36 -2.83
N HIS A 51 11.56 24.35 -2.94
CA HIS A 51 11.81 25.68 -2.40
C HIS A 51 11.60 25.66 -0.88
N THR A 52 12.45 26.38 -0.15
CA THR A 52 12.36 26.46 1.31
C THR A 52 10.99 26.98 1.74
N PHE A 53 10.46 26.49 2.84
CA PHE A 53 9.13 26.81 3.37
C PHE A 53 8.87 28.35 3.46
N ASP A 54 9.91 29.13 3.76
CA ASP A 54 9.85 30.59 3.85
C ASP A 54 9.59 31.28 2.50
N GLU A 55 10.04 30.72 1.39
CA GLU A 55 9.77 31.23 0.05
C GLU A 55 8.38 30.79 -0.47
N ALA A 56 7.97 29.57 -0.16
CA ALA A 56 6.65 29.05 -0.54
C ALA A 56 5.49 29.79 0.14
N SER A 57 5.72 30.38 1.32
CA SER A 57 4.71 31.15 2.05
C SER A 57 4.49 32.58 1.52
N LYS A 58 5.45 33.12 0.74
CA LYS A 58 5.36 34.46 0.17
C LYS A 58 4.68 34.49 -1.19
N ASP A 59 4.74 33.43 -1.95
CA ASP A 59 4.05 33.29 -3.23
C ASP A 59 2.69 32.61 -2.98
N THR A 60 1.62 33.20 -3.48
CA THR A 60 0.26 32.67 -3.55
C THR A 60 0.15 31.43 -4.46
N LYS A 61 1.20 30.58 -4.52
CA LYS A 61 1.24 29.38 -5.35
C LYS A 61 0.40 28.30 -4.70
N THR A 62 -0.63 27.89 -5.39
CA THR A 62 -1.55 26.84 -4.95
C THR A 62 -0.98 25.48 -5.33
N TYR A 63 -0.92 24.55 -4.37
CA TYR A 63 -0.60 23.13 -4.64
C TYR A 63 -1.72 22.50 -5.46
N GLU A 64 -1.36 21.67 -6.43
CA GLU A 64 -2.32 20.95 -7.27
C GLU A 64 -2.83 19.68 -6.62
N ASN A 65 -2.15 19.19 -5.58
CA ASN A 65 -2.62 18.03 -4.83
C ASN A 65 -3.99 18.31 -4.20
N TRP A 66 -4.90 17.34 -4.32
CA TRP A 66 -6.28 17.47 -3.81
C TRP A 66 -6.37 17.82 -2.33
N PHE A 67 -5.33 17.55 -1.57
CA PHE A 67 -5.21 17.87 -0.14
C PHE A 67 -4.16 18.98 0.13
N GLY A 68 -3.84 19.77 -0.87
CA GLY A 68 -2.95 20.91 -0.77
C GLY A 68 -1.53 20.53 -0.33
N TYR A 69 -0.88 21.44 0.38
CA TYR A 69 0.52 21.27 0.83
C TYR A 69 0.75 20.00 1.62
N VAL A 70 -0.13 19.67 2.58
CA VAL A 70 0.04 18.50 3.45
C VAL A 70 -0.03 17.22 2.62
N GLY A 71 -1.00 17.12 1.71
CA GLY A 71 -1.13 15.99 0.80
C GLY A 71 0.07 15.86 -0.12
N ALA A 72 0.50 16.94 -0.76
CA ALA A 72 1.68 16.96 -1.63
C ALA A 72 2.95 16.53 -0.90
N LYS A 73 3.19 17.07 0.31
CA LYS A 73 4.36 16.75 1.13
C LYS A 73 4.36 15.29 1.59
N MET A 74 3.23 14.78 2.06
CA MET A 74 3.10 13.37 2.45
C MET A 74 3.32 12.46 1.24
N ALA A 75 2.67 12.73 0.11
CA ALA A 75 2.80 11.93 -1.09
C ALA A 75 4.24 11.94 -1.61
N ASN A 76 4.87 13.11 -1.70
CA ASN A 76 6.28 13.22 -2.09
C ASN A 76 7.20 12.42 -1.15
N THR A 77 7.00 12.51 0.17
CA THR A 77 7.82 11.77 1.14
C THR A 77 7.64 10.25 0.98
N ILE A 78 6.40 9.79 0.87
CA ILE A 78 6.09 8.37 0.80
C ILE A 78 6.54 7.77 -0.55
N ILE A 79 6.34 8.49 -1.66
CA ILE A 79 6.71 8.00 -2.99
C ILE A 79 8.22 8.15 -3.22
N ASN A 80 8.76 9.34 -3.04
CA ASN A 80 10.15 9.60 -3.43
C ASN A 80 11.17 9.15 -2.38
N HIS A 81 10.88 9.34 -1.09
CA HIS A 81 11.86 9.00 -0.05
C HIS A 81 11.70 7.60 0.52
N TRP A 82 10.50 6.97 0.44
CA TRP A 82 10.29 5.63 0.98
C TRP A 82 10.33 4.56 -0.12
N PHE A 83 9.20 3.88 -0.35
CA PHE A 83 9.12 2.67 -1.17
C PHE A 83 8.48 2.89 -2.55
N GLY A 84 8.37 4.13 -3.01
CA GLY A 84 7.82 4.43 -4.32
C GLY A 84 6.32 4.14 -4.44
N ILE A 85 5.90 3.79 -5.65
CA ILE A 85 4.50 3.46 -5.94
C ILE A 85 4.00 2.20 -5.23
N ALA A 86 4.91 1.34 -4.73
CA ALA A 86 4.55 0.16 -3.95
C ALA A 86 3.81 0.50 -2.65
N THR A 87 3.94 1.74 -2.16
CA THR A 87 3.19 2.23 -0.98
C THR A 87 1.68 2.31 -1.19
N LEU A 88 1.18 2.29 -2.43
CA LEU A 88 -0.26 2.18 -2.71
C LEU A 88 -0.89 0.91 -2.11
N PHE A 89 -0.11 -0.18 -1.94
CA PHE A 89 -0.58 -1.38 -1.25
C PHE A 89 -0.95 -1.14 0.21
N TRP A 90 -0.32 -0.16 0.88
CA TRP A 90 -0.65 0.23 2.26
C TRP A 90 -2.02 0.86 2.36
N SER A 91 -2.39 1.74 1.43
CA SER A 91 -3.72 2.34 1.38
C SER A 91 -4.80 1.28 1.18
N TRP A 92 -4.54 0.34 0.27
CA TRP A 92 -5.41 -0.81 0.05
C TRP A 92 -5.55 -1.71 1.29
N PHE A 93 -4.44 -1.95 2.00
CA PHE A 93 -4.45 -2.74 3.22
C PHE A 93 -5.26 -2.06 4.32
N LEU A 94 -5.08 -0.75 4.53
CA LEU A 94 -5.84 0.03 5.52
C LEU A 94 -7.34 -0.02 5.22
N LEU A 95 -7.73 0.12 3.95
CA LEU A 95 -9.12 -0.01 3.53
C LEU A 95 -9.68 -1.40 3.88
N ARG A 96 -8.94 -2.45 3.55
CA ARG A 96 -9.33 -3.84 3.85
C ARG A 96 -9.37 -4.12 5.34
N ALA A 97 -8.40 -3.66 6.10
CA ALA A 97 -8.35 -3.82 7.54
C ALA A 97 -9.54 -3.13 8.22
N GLY A 98 -9.88 -1.91 7.79
CA GLY A 98 -11.04 -1.21 8.28
C GLY A 98 -12.36 -1.95 7.97
N LEU A 99 -12.57 -2.39 6.73
CA LEU A 99 -13.77 -3.17 6.36
C LEU A 99 -13.91 -4.47 7.16
N GLN A 100 -12.79 -5.12 7.50
CA GLN A 100 -12.79 -6.34 8.30
C GLN A 100 -13.26 -6.11 9.75
N LEU A 101 -13.06 -4.92 10.29
CA LEU A 101 -13.57 -4.56 11.62
C LEU A 101 -15.11 -4.46 11.64
N ILE A 102 -15.74 -4.07 10.50
CA ILE A 102 -17.21 -3.96 10.39
C ILE A 102 -17.83 -5.33 10.15
N HIS A 103 -17.30 -6.06 9.18
CA HIS A 103 -17.76 -7.37 8.79
C HIS A 103 -16.63 -8.38 8.93
N PRO A 104 -16.56 -9.10 10.05
CA PRO A 104 -15.57 -10.17 10.23
C PRO A 104 -15.87 -11.32 9.25
N LEU A 105 -15.33 -11.23 8.04
CA LEU A 105 -15.42 -12.24 6.99
C LEU A 105 -14.42 -13.38 7.26
N GLY A 106 -14.62 -14.12 8.35
CA GLY A 106 -13.75 -15.25 8.74
C GLY A 106 -12.50 -14.85 9.54
N GLU A 107 -11.62 -15.83 9.80
CA GLU A 107 -10.37 -15.62 10.54
C GLU A 107 -9.38 -14.75 9.77
N TYR A 108 -9.34 -13.46 10.12
CA TYR A 108 -8.43 -12.50 9.52
C TYR A 108 -7.18 -12.35 10.38
N ASN A 109 -6.15 -13.14 10.09
CA ASN A 109 -4.86 -13.02 10.77
C ASN A 109 -4.14 -11.74 10.35
N LEU A 110 -4.48 -10.61 11.00
CA LEU A 110 -3.88 -9.29 10.78
C LEU A 110 -2.34 -9.33 10.76
N PRO A 111 -1.63 -9.94 11.77
CA PRO A 111 -0.18 -9.91 11.80
C PRO A 111 0.46 -10.61 10.60
N LYS A 112 -0.07 -11.75 10.15
CA LYS A 112 0.44 -12.43 8.95
C LYS A 112 0.27 -11.59 7.68
N LYS A 113 -0.86 -10.91 7.55
CA LYS A 113 -1.11 -10.04 6.39
C LYS A 113 -0.26 -8.79 6.40
N LEU A 114 0.03 -8.24 7.58
CA LEU A 114 0.92 -7.09 7.75
C LEU A 114 2.36 -7.45 7.36
N ILE A 115 2.86 -8.61 7.77
CA ILE A 115 4.17 -9.12 7.37
C ILE A 115 4.23 -9.31 5.85
N ASN A 116 3.21 -9.95 5.26
CA ASN A 116 3.14 -10.11 3.80
C ASN A 116 3.10 -8.77 3.07
N LEU A 117 2.35 -7.80 3.58
CA LEU A 117 2.30 -6.46 3.00
C LEU A 117 3.69 -5.82 3.00
N PHE A 118 4.42 -5.93 4.11
CA PHE A 118 5.76 -5.37 4.23
C PHE A 118 6.72 -5.99 3.19
N PHE A 119 6.70 -7.32 3.05
CA PHE A 119 7.50 -8.01 2.04
C PHE A 119 7.10 -7.62 0.62
N ILE A 120 5.81 -7.56 0.29
CA ILE A 120 5.32 -7.14 -1.03
C ILE A 120 5.74 -5.69 -1.31
N THR A 121 5.72 -4.80 -0.31
CA THR A 121 6.12 -3.40 -0.47
C THR A 121 7.62 -3.28 -0.78
N ILE A 122 8.48 -3.98 -0.02
CA ILE A 122 9.92 -3.98 -0.27
C ILE A 122 10.22 -4.58 -1.65
N TRP A 123 9.64 -5.75 -1.94
CA TRP A 123 9.82 -6.40 -3.22
C TRP A 123 9.32 -5.53 -4.38
N GLY A 124 8.14 -4.94 -4.25
CA GLY A 124 7.57 -4.03 -5.23
C GLY A 124 8.43 -2.79 -5.45
N SER A 125 8.98 -2.21 -4.39
CA SER A 125 9.92 -1.08 -4.46
C SER A 125 11.18 -1.44 -5.25
N VAL A 126 11.80 -2.58 -4.98
CA VAL A 126 12.99 -3.07 -5.70
C VAL A 126 12.66 -3.41 -7.16
N ALA A 127 11.55 -4.10 -7.40
CA ALA A 127 11.13 -4.48 -8.75
C ALA A 127 10.82 -3.25 -9.61
N THR A 128 10.12 -2.26 -9.06
CA THR A 128 9.82 -1.01 -9.78
C THR A 128 11.07 -0.17 -10.01
N ALA A 129 12.00 -0.10 -9.05
CA ALA A 129 13.28 0.58 -9.20
C ALA A 129 14.17 -0.08 -10.28
N PHE A 130 14.07 -1.40 -10.46
CA PHE A 130 14.86 -2.12 -11.45
C PHE A 130 14.25 -2.05 -12.87
N ILE A 131 12.92 -2.22 -12.99
CA ILE A 131 12.25 -2.38 -14.28
C ILE A 131 11.85 -1.03 -14.88
N LEU A 132 11.27 -0.12 -14.08
CA LEU A 132 10.61 1.07 -14.60
C LEU A 132 11.54 2.19 -15.09
N PRO A 133 12.77 2.39 -14.60
CA PRO A 133 13.67 3.39 -15.19
C PRO A 133 14.02 3.12 -16.66
N THR A 134 13.91 1.86 -17.09
CA THR A 134 14.12 1.47 -18.49
C THR A 134 12.87 1.66 -19.35
N LEU A 135 11.68 1.75 -18.75
CA LEU A 135 10.40 1.83 -19.46
C LEU A 135 9.82 3.25 -19.51
N SER A 136 9.95 4.01 -18.44
CA SER A 136 9.44 5.39 -18.38
C SER A 136 10.21 6.23 -17.38
N TYR A 137 10.61 7.43 -17.82
CA TYR A 137 11.26 8.42 -16.98
C TYR A 137 10.26 9.53 -16.63
N ILE A 138 9.89 9.61 -15.36
CA ILE A 138 9.07 10.68 -14.82
C ILE A 138 9.97 11.50 -13.88
N PRO A 139 10.34 12.75 -14.24
CA PRO A 139 11.41 13.47 -13.57
C PRO A 139 11.14 13.82 -12.09
N TYR A 140 9.88 13.85 -11.69
CA TYR A 140 9.48 14.22 -10.32
C TYR A 140 9.07 13.01 -9.45
N ILE A 141 9.07 11.79 -10.00
CA ILE A 141 8.69 10.57 -9.28
C ILE A 141 9.82 9.53 -9.33
N GLN A 142 10.27 9.12 -8.16
CA GLN A 142 11.09 7.93 -8.01
C GLN A 142 10.18 6.71 -7.82
N LEU A 143 9.91 6.00 -8.92
CA LEU A 143 8.94 4.90 -8.94
C LEU A 143 9.22 3.80 -7.93
N GLY A 144 10.48 3.48 -7.68
CA GLY A 144 10.91 2.57 -6.62
C GLY A 144 11.14 3.24 -5.27
N GLY A 145 11.07 4.57 -5.21
CA GLY A 145 11.48 5.33 -4.03
C GLY A 145 12.99 5.24 -3.76
N ASN A 146 13.43 5.97 -2.75
CA ASN A 146 14.86 5.98 -2.40
C ASN A 146 15.36 4.60 -1.95
N HIS A 147 14.59 3.90 -1.11
CA HIS A 147 14.98 2.57 -0.63
C HIS A 147 15.12 1.55 -1.76
N GLY A 148 14.18 1.51 -2.72
CA GLY A 148 14.28 0.62 -3.88
C GLY A 148 15.51 0.92 -4.73
N ASN A 149 15.77 2.19 -5.01
CA ASN A 149 16.91 2.62 -5.81
C ASN A 149 18.26 2.30 -5.12
N GLU A 150 18.37 2.51 -3.81
CA GLU A 150 19.57 2.16 -3.04
C GLU A 150 19.83 0.65 -3.05
N ILE A 151 18.79 -0.16 -2.80
CA ILE A 151 18.89 -1.63 -2.83
C ILE A 151 19.30 -2.10 -4.21
N VAL A 152 18.68 -1.61 -5.28
CA VAL A 152 19.04 -1.96 -6.66
C VAL A 152 20.48 -1.57 -6.97
N SER A 153 20.89 -0.34 -6.62
CA SER A 153 22.25 0.13 -6.82
C SER A 153 23.29 -0.74 -6.09
N TYR A 154 22.99 -1.16 -4.87
CA TYR A 154 23.87 -2.02 -4.07
C TYR A 154 23.94 -3.44 -4.65
N LEU A 155 22.80 -4.07 -4.88
CA LEU A 155 22.73 -5.44 -5.37
C LEU A 155 23.27 -5.58 -6.81
N SER A 156 23.01 -4.59 -7.68
CA SER A 156 23.53 -4.63 -9.05
C SER A 156 25.07 -4.57 -9.10
N LYS A 157 25.69 -3.91 -8.14
CA LYS A 157 27.17 -3.92 -7.98
C LYS A 157 27.71 -5.25 -7.48
N LEU A 158 26.94 -5.96 -6.63
CA LEU A 158 27.34 -7.24 -6.05
C LEU A 158 27.20 -8.42 -7.01
N ILE A 159 26.03 -8.54 -7.65
CA ILE A 159 25.63 -9.72 -8.42
C ILE A 159 25.36 -9.42 -9.91
N GLY A 160 25.52 -8.15 -10.29
CA GLY A 160 25.22 -7.68 -11.65
C GLY A 160 23.72 -7.56 -11.95
N ASN A 161 23.38 -6.84 -13.02
CA ASN A 161 21.98 -6.60 -13.41
C ASN A 161 21.25 -7.90 -13.78
N ILE A 162 21.95 -8.85 -14.44
CA ILE A 162 21.36 -10.13 -14.84
C ILE A 162 21.01 -10.96 -13.59
N GLY A 163 21.91 -11.02 -12.61
CA GLY A 163 21.69 -11.74 -11.35
C GLY A 163 20.53 -11.14 -10.55
N LEU A 164 20.47 -9.81 -10.48
CA LEU A 164 19.36 -9.12 -9.80
C LEU A 164 18.02 -9.36 -10.50
N GLY A 165 17.99 -9.28 -11.84
CA GLY A 165 16.80 -9.58 -12.62
C GLY A 165 16.30 -11.02 -12.41
N ALA A 166 17.22 -11.99 -12.36
CA ALA A 166 16.88 -13.39 -12.06
C ALA A 166 16.27 -13.53 -10.64
N ILE A 167 16.85 -12.88 -9.62
CA ILE A 167 16.29 -12.92 -8.25
C ILE A 167 14.89 -12.33 -8.20
N ILE A 168 14.65 -11.17 -8.83
CA ILE A 168 13.32 -10.54 -8.90
C ILE A 168 12.33 -11.47 -9.59
N PHE A 169 12.73 -12.11 -10.70
CA PHE A 169 11.88 -13.03 -11.45
C PHE A 169 11.54 -14.29 -10.64
N PHE A 170 12.51 -14.96 -10.04
CA PHE A 170 12.25 -16.17 -9.26
C PHE A 170 11.43 -15.89 -8.00
N THR A 171 11.67 -14.77 -7.32
CA THR A 171 10.84 -14.37 -6.17
C THR A 171 9.41 -14.06 -6.59
N LEU A 172 9.19 -13.45 -7.77
CA LEU A 172 7.85 -13.28 -8.33
C LEU A 172 7.15 -14.62 -8.55
N LEU A 173 7.84 -15.60 -9.13
CA LEU A 173 7.28 -16.94 -9.34
C LEU A 173 6.85 -17.58 -8.00
N ILE A 174 7.66 -17.47 -6.96
CA ILE A 174 7.30 -17.97 -5.61
C ILE A 174 6.03 -17.31 -5.10
N PHE A 175 5.91 -15.98 -5.22
CA PHE A 175 4.70 -15.25 -4.81
C PHE A 175 3.44 -15.64 -5.60
N LEU A 176 3.59 -16.06 -6.86
CA LEU A 176 2.46 -16.50 -7.69
C LEU A 176 2.03 -17.94 -7.41
N ILE A 177 2.95 -18.80 -6.97
CA ILE A 177 2.66 -20.21 -6.67
C ILE A 177 1.74 -20.37 -5.45
N ASP A 178 1.98 -19.63 -4.35
CA ASP A 178 1.18 -19.73 -3.12
C ASP A 178 -0.31 -19.42 -3.31
N PRO A 179 -0.73 -18.32 -3.95
CA PRO A 179 -2.12 -18.07 -4.24
C PRO A 179 -2.70 -19.08 -5.25
N ALA A 180 -1.92 -19.53 -6.25
CA ALA A 180 -2.37 -20.52 -7.23
C ALA A 180 -2.72 -21.85 -6.55
N ILE A 181 -1.90 -22.34 -5.63
CA ILE A 181 -2.17 -23.56 -4.84
C ILE A 181 -3.43 -23.38 -3.97
N SER A 182 -3.62 -22.21 -3.38
CA SER A 182 -4.80 -21.91 -2.56
C SER A 182 -6.08 -21.89 -3.39
N TRP A 183 -6.02 -21.37 -4.63
CA TRP A 183 -7.14 -21.36 -5.58
C TRP A 183 -7.51 -22.77 -6.04
N THR A 184 -6.55 -23.61 -6.39
CA THR A 184 -6.81 -25.00 -6.80
C THR A 184 -7.46 -25.81 -5.68
N LYS A 185 -7.01 -25.65 -4.42
CA LYS A 185 -7.64 -26.28 -3.26
C LYS A 185 -9.08 -25.84 -3.04
N ARG A 186 -9.39 -24.54 -3.24
CA ARG A 186 -10.77 -24.03 -3.12
C ARG A 186 -11.67 -24.57 -4.21
N ILE A 187 -11.22 -24.60 -5.47
CA ILE A 187 -11.97 -25.15 -6.60
C ILE A 187 -12.26 -26.63 -6.40
N SER A 188 -11.27 -27.44 -6.02
CA SER A 188 -11.46 -28.86 -5.74
C SER A 188 -12.44 -29.13 -4.61
N ALA A 189 -12.42 -28.29 -3.55
CA ALA A 189 -13.39 -28.39 -2.45
C ALA A 189 -14.83 -28.05 -2.90
N ILE A 190 -15.01 -27.07 -3.79
CA ILE A 190 -16.32 -26.71 -4.35
C ILE A 190 -16.86 -27.86 -5.22
N ILE A 191 -16.03 -28.43 -6.09
CA ILE A 191 -16.40 -29.56 -6.95
C ILE A 191 -16.78 -30.78 -6.10
N ALA A 192 -16.01 -31.10 -5.07
CA ALA A 192 -16.31 -32.20 -4.14
C ALA A 192 -17.67 -32.03 -3.45
N ARG A 193 -17.99 -30.80 -2.99
CA ARG A 193 -19.30 -30.47 -2.39
C ARG A 193 -20.46 -30.61 -3.36
N GLN A 194 -20.27 -30.22 -4.64
CA GLN A 194 -21.31 -30.36 -5.66
C GLN A 194 -21.56 -31.84 -6.01
N ASN A 195 -20.53 -32.67 -6.07
CA ASN A 195 -20.65 -34.10 -6.34
C ASN A 195 -21.35 -34.85 -5.18
N GLN A 196 -21.14 -34.41 -3.92
CA GLN A 196 -21.88 -34.98 -2.77
C GLN A 196 -23.37 -34.63 -2.79
N LYS A 197 -23.76 -33.47 -3.30
CA LYS A 197 -25.20 -33.08 -3.41
C LYS A 197 -25.94 -33.78 -4.55
N ARG A 198 -25.23 -34.41 -5.49
CA ARG A 198 -25.81 -35.12 -6.63
C ARG A 198 -25.95 -36.63 -6.40
N ARG A 199 -25.41 -37.15 -5.28
CA ARG A 199 -25.60 -38.52 -4.80
C ARG A 199 -26.69 -38.56 -3.74
#